data_5db7907132bcd05131ce08dba5759b4d
#
_entry.id   5db7907132bcd05131ce08dba5759b4d
#
_cell.length_a   1.000
_cell.length_b   1.000
_cell.length_c   1.000
_cell.angle_alpha   90.00
_cell.angle_beta   90.00
_cell.angle_gamma   90.00
#
_symmetry.space_group_name_H-M   'P 1'
#
loop_
_entity.id
_entity.type
_entity.pdbx_description
1 polymer ?
#
loop_
_entity_poly.entity_id
_entity_poly.type
_entity_poly.pdbx_seq_one_letter_code
_entity_poly.pdbx_strand_id
1 'polypeptide(L)'
;MNGEAIRRRVGLLLAGLLVAGCDGGEADPAIAKALETKSEMEVAAAAVADKKHEEAKAAKAAAEAEEAARKAEIEAAAKLPAELPASLEKACDAFVETYDAFMLAGEEKEVLQWWDGHRKKLGEARSKCMVRKSIEVAACSTEALRAELPSLASLSRSDAALQLVEACIAAHGKDA
;
A
#
# COMPACT_ATOMS: atom_id res chain seq x y z
N MET A 1 19.44 16.47 -12.25
CA MET A 1 20.43 17.08 -11.32
C MET A 1 20.74 16.07 -10.25
N ASN A 2 21.81 15.48 -10.38
CA ASN A 2 22.82 14.84 -9.54
C ASN A 2 22.40 14.44 -8.09
N GLY A 3 22.18 13.15 -7.89
CA GLY A 3 22.15 12.49 -6.58
C GLY A 3 23.35 11.56 -6.48
N GLU A 4 24.35 12.01 -5.76
CA GLU A 4 25.65 11.35 -5.59
C GLU A 4 25.56 10.02 -4.85
N ALA A 5 26.19 9.04 -5.45
CA ALA A 5 26.44 7.72 -4.89
C ALA A 5 27.43 7.80 -3.72
N ILE A 6 26.95 7.62 -2.50
CA ILE A 6 27.80 7.41 -1.32
C ILE A 6 28.27 5.96 -1.30
N ARG A 7 29.41 5.71 -1.94
CA ARG A 7 30.18 4.50 -1.75
C ARG A 7 30.85 4.54 -0.37
N ARG A 8 30.26 3.88 0.62
CA ARG A 8 30.98 3.57 1.87
C ARG A 8 31.95 2.42 1.59
N ARG A 9 33.23 2.78 1.44
CA ARG A 9 34.34 1.85 1.52
C ARG A 9 34.48 1.39 2.97
N VAL A 10 34.12 0.16 3.26
CA VAL A 10 34.51 -0.52 4.49
C VAL A 10 35.98 -0.87 4.35
N GLY A 11 36.83 -0.11 5.01
CA GLY A 11 38.25 -0.41 5.07
C GLY A 11 38.51 -1.63 5.96
N LEU A 12 39.06 -2.68 5.32
CA LEU A 12 39.53 -3.86 5.98
C LEU A 12 40.87 -3.51 6.67
N LEU A 13 40.83 -3.20 7.96
CA LEU A 13 42.04 -3.08 8.80
C LEU A 13 42.47 -4.48 9.19
N LEU A 14 43.41 -5.05 8.42
CA LEU A 14 44.19 -6.19 8.78
C LEU A 14 45.18 -5.79 9.90
N ALA A 15 44.76 -5.97 11.15
CA ALA A 15 45.66 -5.94 12.28
C ALA A 15 46.45 -7.24 12.31
N GLY A 16 47.64 -7.21 11.78
CA GLY A 16 48.60 -8.29 11.90
C GLY A 16 49.04 -8.45 13.36
N LEU A 17 48.52 -9.42 14.07
CA LEU A 17 49.07 -9.90 15.33
C LEU A 17 50.24 -10.86 15.01
N LEU A 18 51.46 -10.36 15.22
CA LEU A 18 52.66 -11.19 15.34
C LEU A 18 52.54 -11.98 16.65
N VAL A 19 52.08 -13.22 16.57
CA VAL A 19 52.19 -14.17 17.67
C VAL A 19 53.60 -14.76 17.61
N ALA A 20 54.45 -14.23 18.48
CA ALA A 20 55.72 -14.86 18.83
C ALA A 20 55.45 -16.23 19.49
N GLY A 21 56.23 -17.21 19.12
CA GLY A 21 56.05 -18.60 19.44
C GLY A 21 55.73 -18.94 20.88
N CYS A 22 54.85 -19.85 21.06
CA CYS A 22 54.77 -20.75 22.20
C CYS A 22 54.78 -22.16 21.68
N ASP A 23 55.67 -22.96 22.27
CA ASP A 23 55.93 -24.38 22.07
C ASP A 23 54.67 -25.22 21.81
N GLY A 24 54.86 -26.25 21.00
CA GLY A 24 53.87 -27.23 20.56
C GLY A 24 53.09 -27.90 21.69
N GLY A 25 52.05 -27.23 22.16
CA GLY A 25 50.98 -27.85 22.90
C GLY A 25 49.95 -28.37 21.90
N GLU A 26 49.71 -29.67 21.83
CA GLU A 26 48.62 -30.27 21.10
C GLU A 26 47.34 -29.53 21.50
N ALA A 27 46.71 -28.94 20.50
CA ALA A 27 45.45 -28.23 20.72
C ALA A 27 44.41 -29.20 21.31
N ASP A 28 43.88 -28.85 22.48
CA ASP A 28 42.91 -29.69 23.16
C ASP A 28 41.74 -30.03 22.18
N PRO A 29 41.51 -31.30 21.91
CA PRO A 29 40.50 -31.74 20.93
C PRO A 29 39.11 -31.24 21.29
N ALA A 30 38.84 -30.88 22.55
CA ALA A 30 37.60 -30.29 22.99
C ALA A 30 37.44 -28.84 22.48
N ILE A 31 38.52 -28.06 22.41
CA ILE A 31 38.54 -26.68 21.89
C ILE A 31 38.36 -26.70 20.37
N ALA A 32 39.03 -27.61 19.66
CA ALA A 32 38.90 -27.74 18.21
C ALA A 32 37.43 -28.06 17.83
N LYS A 33 36.81 -29.01 18.52
CA LYS A 33 35.40 -29.39 18.32
C LYS A 33 34.41 -28.27 18.65
N ALA A 34 34.69 -27.48 19.67
CA ALA A 34 33.86 -26.32 20.03
C ALA A 34 33.92 -25.19 18.98
N LEU A 35 35.09 -24.98 18.35
CA LEU A 35 35.29 -24.03 17.25
C LEU A 35 34.57 -24.47 15.96
N GLU A 36 34.61 -25.77 15.63
CA GLU A 36 33.85 -26.29 14.48
C GLU A 36 32.35 -26.14 14.66
N THR A 37 31.81 -26.50 15.84
CA THR A 37 30.38 -26.34 16.14
C THR A 37 29.93 -24.88 16.10
N LYS A 38 30.77 -23.96 16.55
CA LYS A 38 30.48 -22.52 16.47
C LYS A 38 30.44 -22.02 15.02
N SER A 39 31.41 -22.49 14.20
CA SER A 39 31.45 -22.15 12.78
C SER A 39 30.20 -22.67 12.02
N GLU A 40 29.79 -23.90 12.28
CA GLU A 40 28.58 -24.48 11.69
C GLU A 40 27.30 -23.72 12.08
N MET A 41 27.20 -23.30 13.35
CA MET A 41 26.07 -22.48 13.82
C MET A 41 26.04 -21.09 13.17
N GLU A 42 27.20 -20.45 13.00
CA GLU A 42 27.31 -19.15 12.33
C GLU A 42 26.90 -19.25 10.85
N VAL A 43 27.31 -20.28 10.14
CA VAL A 43 26.92 -20.54 8.75
C VAL A 43 25.43 -20.83 8.64
N ALA A 44 24.87 -21.64 9.54
CA ALA A 44 23.43 -21.90 9.57
C ALA A 44 22.62 -20.66 9.88
N ALA A 45 23.09 -19.82 10.80
CA ALA A 45 22.43 -18.55 11.13
C ALA A 45 22.46 -17.55 9.96
N ALA A 46 23.58 -17.48 9.23
CA ALA A 46 23.68 -16.66 8.03
C ALA A 46 22.72 -17.14 6.92
N ALA A 47 22.63 -18.44 6.67
CA ALA A 47 21.70 -18.99 5.69
C ALA A 47 20.22 -18.72 6.03
N VAL A 48 19.87 -18.75 7.32
CA VAL A 48 18.52 -18.39 7.79
C VAL A 48 18.26 -16.89 7.61
N ALA A 49 19.24 -16.04 7.86
CA ALA A 49 19.13 -14.60 7.66
C ALA A 49 18.96 -14.25 6.18
N ASP A 50 19.72 -14.86 5.30
CA ASP A 50 19.63 -14.67 3.85
C ASP A 50 18.26 -15.10 3.32
N LYS A 51 17.74 -16.25 3.78
CA LYS A 51 16.42 -16.73 3.40
C LYS A 51 15.32 -15.76 3.83
N LYS A 52 15.37 -15.27 5.06
CA LYS A 52 14.40 -14.25 5.55
C LYS A 52 14.50 -12.95 4.76
N HIS A 53 15.69 -12.54 4.36
CA HIS A 53 15.88 -11.35 3.54
C HIS A 53 15.25 -11.50 2.16
N GLU A 54 15.46 -12.64 1.49
CA GLU A 54 14.85 -12.92 0.19
C GLU A 54 13.31 -13.05 0.29
N GLU A 55 12.79 -13.69 1.35
CA GLU A 55 11.35 -13.76 1.60
C GLU A 55 10.74 -12.36 1.81
N ALA A 56 11.40 -11.50 2.60
CA ALA A 56 10.95 -10.13 2.82
C ALA A 56 11.00 -9.29 1.54
N LYS A 57 12.01 -9.47 0.71
CA LYS A 57 12.14 -8.81 -0.59
C LYS A 57 11.06 -9.27 -1.57
N ALA A 58 10.79 -10.57 -1.61
CA ALA A 58 9.71 -11.12 -2.43
C ALA A 58 8.33 -10.63 -1.98
N ALA A 59 8.07 -10.59 -0.66
CA ALA A 59 6.83 -10.07 -0.10
C ALA A 59 6.64 -8.58 -0.43
N LYS A 60 7.71 -7.78 -0.34
CA LYS A 60 7.66 -6.36 -0.72
C LYS A 60 7.35 -6.17 -2.21
N ALA A 61 8.00 -6.95 -3.08
CA ALA A 61 7.74 -6.87 -4.52
C ALA A 61 6.30 -7.29 -4.87
N ALA A 62 5.77 -8.31 -4.18
CA ALA A 62 4.37 -8.72 -4.35
C ALA A 62 3.39 -7.62 -3.91
N ALA A 63 3.64 -6.96 -2.78
CA ALA A 63 2.81 -5.85 -2.29
C ALA A 63 2.85 -4.64 -3.24
N GLU A 64 4.02 -4.30 -3.79
CA GLU A 64 4.17 -3.23 -4.78
C GLU A 64 3.42 -3.56 -6.09
N ALA A 65 3.45 -4.81 -6.52
CA ALA A 65 2.71 -5.27 -7.70
C ALA A 65 1.18 -5.21 -7.49
N GLU A 66 0.70 -5.61 -6.30
CA GLU A 66 -0.71 -5.52 -5.93
C GLU A 66 -1.18 -4.07 -5.87
N GLU A 67 -0.40 -3.18 -5.28
CA GLU A 67 -0.70 -1.75 -5.23
C GLU A 67 -0.75 -1.13 -6.64
N ALA A 68 0.18 -1.49 -7.51
CA ALA A 68 0.20 -1.04 -8.90
C ALA A 68 -1.04 -1.55 -9.68
N ALA A 69 -1.42 -2.81 -9.50
CA ALA A 69 -2.62 -3.39 -10.12
C ALA A 69 -3.89 -2.68 -9.64
N ARG A 70 -4.03 -2.45 -8.33
CA ARG A 70 -5.14 -1.70 -7.74
C ARG A 70 -5.23 -0.29 -8.30
N LYS A 71 -4.12 0.43 -8.37
CA LYS A 71 -4.08 1.76 -8.96
C LYS A 71 -4.55 1.78 -10.41
N ALA A 72 -4.10 0.81 -11.21
CA ALA A 72 -4.52 0.70 -12.60
C ALA A 72 -6.02 0.41 -12.76
N GLU A 73 -6.60 -0.44 -11.89
CA GLU A 73 -8.05 -0.69 -11.88
C GLU A 73 -8.85 0.55 -11.48
N ILE A 74 -8.41 1.28 -10.48
CA ILE A 74 -9.04 2.53 -10.02
C ILE A 74 -8.99 3.59 -11.13
N GLU A 75 -7.84 3.78 -11.78
CA GLU A 75 -7.70 4.71 -12.91
C GLU A 75 -8.58 4.30 -14.10
N ALA A 76 -8.72 3.00 -14.34
CA ALA A 76 -9.61 2.48 -15.36
C ALA A 76 -11.09 2.69 -15.04
N ALA A 77 -11.46 2.71 -13.77
CA ALA A 77 -12.82 3.00 -13.30
C ALA A 77 -13.15 4.50 -13.30
N ALA A 78 -12.15 5.38 -13.25
CA ALA A 78 -12.32 6.84 -13.23
C ALA A 78 -12.71 7.40 -14.61
N LYS A 79 -13.82 6.89 -15.17
CA LYS A 79 -14.35 7.28 -16.49
C LYS A 79 -15.64 8.07 -16.35
N LEU A 80 -15.87 8.96 -17.33
CA LEU A 80 -17.15 9.64 -17.43
C LEU A 80 -18.22 8.70 -18.02
N PRO A 81 -19.47 8.80 -17.55
CA PRO A 81 -20.60 8.15 -18.24
C PRO A 81 -20.77 8.72 -19.66
N ALA A 82 -21.47 7.98 -20.50
CA ALA A 82 -21.77 8.41 -21.87
C ALA A 82 -22.57 9.72 -21.91
N GLU A 83 -23.44 9.93 -20.92
CA GLU A 83 -24.25 11.14 -20.77
C GLU A 83 -24.02 11.74 -19.38
N LEU A 84 -23.67 13.02 -19.35
CA LEU A 84 -23.53 13.74 -18.09
C LEU A 84 -24.89 14.18 -17.53
N PRO A 85 -25.08 14.20 -16.20
CA PRO A 85 -26.25 14.75 -15.57
C PRO A 85 -26.50 16.22 -16.00
N ALA A 86 -27.79 16.59 -16.15
CA ALA A 86 -28.17 17.90 -16.65
C ALA A 86 -27.82 19.09 -15.73
N SER A 87 -27.52 18.81 -14.45
CA SER A 87 -27.12 19.83 -13.47
C SER A 87 -26.22 19.25 -12.40
N LEU A 88 -25.44 20.12 -11.75
CA LEU A 88 -24.60 19.75 -10.61
C LEU A 88 -25.42 19.15 -9.47
N GLU A 89 -26.61 19.68 -9.20
CA GLU A 89 -27.48 19.18 -8.15
C GLU A 89 -27.88 17.73 -8.41
N LYS A 90 -28.34 17.41 -9.64
CA LYS A 90 -28.67 16.04 -10.03
C LYS A 90 -27.46 15.11 -9.98
N ALA A 91 -26.29 15.60 -10.38
CA ALA A 91 -25.07 14.83 -10.30
C ALA A 91 -24.69 14.50 -8.85
N CYS A 92 -24.78 15.47 -7.95
CA CYS A 92 -24.46 15.27 -6.54
C CYS A 92 -25.51 14.41 -5.81
N ASP A 93 -26.78 14.51 -6.18
CA ASP A 93 -27.83 13.65 -5.62
C ASP A 93 -27.62 12.19 -6.04
N ALA A 94 -27.31 11.91 -7.32
CA ALA A 94 -26.96 10.59 -7.81
C ALA A 94 -25.68 10.03 -7.16
N PHE A 95 -24.67 10.88 -6.95
CA PHE A 95 -23.46 10.51 -6.23
C PHE A 95 -23.76 10.06 -4.81
N VAL A 96 -24.54 10.85 -4.06
CA VAL A 96 -24.87 10.55 -2.65
C VAL A 96 -25.67 9.25 -2.54
N GLU A 97 -26.63 9.02 -3.41
CA GLU A 97 -27.42 7.78 -3.45
C GLU A 97 -26.52 6.57 -3.73
N THR A 98 -25.62 6.68 -4.71
CA THR A 98 -24.70 5.59 -5.05
C THR A 98 -23.67 5.37 -3.93
N TYR A 99 -23.18 6.44 -3.31
CA TYR A 99 -22.25 6.35 -2.18
C TYR A 99 -22.91 5.65 -0.98
N ASP A 100 -24.15 5.95 -0.68
CA ASP A 100 -24.91 5.27 0.38
C ASP A 100 -25.05 3.77 0.07
N ALA A 101 -25.49 3.42 -1.14
CA ALA A 101 -25.62 2.04 -1.57
C ALA A 101 -24.27 1.28 -1.50
N PHE A 102 -23.17 1.92 -1.90
CA PHE A 102 -21.83 1.37 -1.82
C PHE A 102 -21.42 1.08 -0.36
N MET A 103 -21.67 2.00 0.56
CA MET A 103 -21.35 1.82 1.97
C MET A 103 -22.20 0.73 2.63
N LEU A 104 -23.46 0.59 2.23
CA LEU A 104 -24.38 -0.44 2.74
C LEU A 104 -24.10 -1.85 2.19
N ALA A 105 -23.32 -1.97 1.13
CA ALA A 105 -22.87 -3.26 0.58
C ALA A 105 -21.62 -3.83 1.28
N GLY A 106 -21.14 -3.19 2.36
CA GLY A 106 -20.00 -3.63 3.14
C GLY A 106 -20.30 -4.78 4.09
N GLU A 107 -19.31 -5.16 4.88
CA GLU A 107 -19.50 -6.13 5.97
C GLU A 107 -20.41 -5.55 7.08
N GLU A 108 -21.08 -6.42 7.84
CA GLU A 108 -22.04 -6.02 8.87
C GLU A 108 -21.47 -4.97 9.84
N LYS A 109 -20.22 -5.12 10.28
CA LYS A 109 -19.55 -4.16 11.16
C LYS A 109 -19.40 -2.77 10.51
N GLU A 110 -19.06 -2.71 9.24
CA GLU A 110 -18.90 -1.46 8.49
C GLU A 110 -20.26 -0.80 8.26
N VAL A 111 -21.28 -1.58 7.93
CA VAL A 111 -22.67 -1.12 7.78
C VAL A 111 -23.18 -0.52 9.08
N LEU A 112 -22.95 -1.16 10.22
CA LEU A 112 -23.36 -0.61 11.53
C LEU A 112 -22.63 0.71 11.84
N GLN A 113 -21.34 0.81 11.54
CA GLN A 113 -20.57 2.05 11.69
C GLN A 113 -21.06 3.15 10.73
N TRP A 114 -21.50 2.76 9.53
CA TRP A 114 -22.09 3.68 8.57
C TRP A 114 -23.41 4.26 9.07
N TRP A 115 -24.27 3.43 9.65
CA TRP A 115 -25.54 3.85 10.22
C TRP A 115 -25.39 4.83 11.37
N ASP A 116 -24.30 4.78 12.12
CA ASP A 116 -24.01 5.77 13.13
C ASP A 116 -23.72 7.14 12.49
N GLY A 117 -24.65 8.07 12.68
CA GLY A 117 -24.60 9.39 12.06
C GLY A 117 -24.90 9.42 10.55
N HIS A 118 -25.53 8.40 9.98
CA HIS A 118 -25.86 8.22 8.57
C HIS A 118 -26.34 9.50 7.86
N ARG A 119 -27.39 10.14 8.38
CA ARG A 119 -27.93 11.37 7.78
C ARG A 119 -26.91 12.50 7.71
N LYS A 120 -26.08 12.64 8.73
CA LYS A 120 -25.03 13.66 8.78
C LYS A 120 -23.96 13.37 7.73
N LYS A 121 -23.51 12.11 7.63
CA LYS A 121 -22.50 11.67 6.65
C LYS A 121 -22.97 11.93 5.21
N LEU A 122 -24.23 11.61 4.88
CA LEU A 122 -24.81 11.89 3.57
C LEU A 122 -24.91 13.39 3.28
N GLY A 123 -25.34 14.18 4.26
CA GLY A 123 -25.37 15.64 4.14
C GLY A 123 -23.99 16.25 3.90
N GLU A 124 -22.97 15.75 4.58
CA GLU A 124 -21.58 16.15 4.36
C GLU A 124 -21.06 15.75 2.99
N ALA A 125 -21.36 14.54 2.51
CA ALA A 125 -20.97 14.06 1.18
C ALA A 125 -21.61 14.93 0.10
N ARG A 126 -22.91 15.25 0.21
CA ARG A 126 -23.61 16.17 -0.70
C ARG A 126 -23.00 17.57 -0.70
N SER A 127 -22.75 18.11 0.48
CA SER A 127 -22.14 19.44 0.63
C SER A 127 -20.76 19.52 -0.03
N LYS A 128 -19.90 18.51 0.21
CA LYS A 128 -18.57 18.41 -0.41
C LYS A 128 -18.66 18.32 -1.93
N CYS A 129 -19.61 17.55 -2.47
CA CYS A 129 -19.87 17.45 -3.90
C CYS A 129 -20.26 18.82 -4.49
N MET A 130 -21.22 19.50 -3.88
CA MET A 130 -21.69 20.81 -4.34
C MET A 130 -20.60 21.89 -4.30
N VAL A 131 -19.73 21.87 -3.29
CA VAL A 131 -18.60 22.83 -3.16
C VAL A 131 -17.57 22.65 -4.27
N ARG A 132 -17.37 21.43 -4.77
CA ARG A 132 -16.43 21.15 -5.88
C ARG A 132 -16.88 21.71 -7.23
N LYS A 133 -18.16 21.98 -7.42
CA LYS A 133 -18.75 22.60 -8.63
C LYS A 133 -18.43 21.88 -9.95
N SER A 134 -18.11 20.57 -9.91
CA SER A 134 -17.82 19.78 -11.11
C SER A 134 -18.84 18.66 -11.28
N ILE A 135 -19.59 18.74 -12.37
CA ILE A 135 -20.55 17.70 -12.79
C ILE A 135 -19.75 16.43 -13.18
N GLU A 136 -18.63 16.61 -13.84
CA GLU A 136 -17.77 15.54 -14.33
C GLU A 136 -17.23 14.70 -13.16
N VAL A 137 -16.72 15.34 -12.11
CA VAL A 137 -16.23 14.64 -10.92
C VAL A 137 -17.34 13.87 -10.22
N ALA A 138 -18.53 14.48 -10.07
CA ALA A 138 -19.67 13.82 -9.45
C ALA A 138 -20.16 12.62 -10.25
N ALA A 139 -20.27 12.76 -11.58
CA ALA A 139 -20.69 11.71 -12.49
C ALA A 139 -19.68 10.57 -12.56
N CYS A 140 -18.39 10.89 -12.67
CA CYS A 140 -17.32 9.90 -12.61
C CYS A 140 -17.36 9.13 -11.28
N SER A 141 -17.45 9.81 -10.14
CA SER A 141 -17.50 9.17 -8.83
C SER A 141 -18.72 8.23 -8.68
N THR A 142 -19.85 8.60 -9.27
CA THR A 142 -21.05 7.76 -9.32
C THR A 142 -20.77 6.46 -10.08
N GLU A 143 -20.17 6.53 -11.26
CA GLU A 143 -19.85 5.36 -12.06
C GLU A 143 -18.73 4.50 -11.42
N ALA A 144 -17.70 5.12 -10.89
CA ALA A 144 -16.61 4.43 -10.22
C ALA A 144 -17.08 3.65 -8.98
N LEU A 145 -18.01 4.19 -8.19
CA LEU A 145 -18.60 3.51 -7.04
C LEU A 145 -19.52 2.33 -7.42
N ARG A 146 -20.05 2.30 -8.65
CA ARG A 146 -20.82 1.17 -9.18
C ARG A 146 -19.94 0.05 -9.72
N ALA A 147 -18.69 0.34 -10.03
CA ALA A 147 -17.77 -0.65 -10.56
C ALA A 147 -17.40 -1.67 -9.49
N GLU A 148 -17.51 -2.95 -9.83
CA GLU A 148 -17.00 -4.04 -8.99
C GLU A 148 -15.51 -4.19 -9.25
N LEU A 149 -14.67 -3.72 -8.31
CA LEU A 149 -13.22 -3.79 -8.42
C LEU A 149 -12.67 -4.79 -7.41
N PRO A 150 -12.25 -6.00 -7.87
CA PRO A 150 -11.72 -7.05 -6.99
C PRO A 150 -10.51 -6.60 -6.16
N SER A 151 -9.68 -5.71 -6.70
CA SER A 151 -8.50 -5.18 -6.00
C SER A 151 -8.84 -4.31 -4.78
N LEU A 152 -10.08 -3.84 -4.67
CA LEU A 152 -10.55 -3.06 -3.50
C LEU A 152 -11.15 -3.94 -2.39
N ALA A 153 -11.31 -5.24 -2.61
CA ALA A 153 -11.93 -6.15 -1.65
C ALA A 153 -11.16 -6.26 -0.31
N SER A 154 -9.86 -5.97 -0.31
CA SER A 154 -9.02 -5.95 0.89
C SER A 154 -9.11 -4.63 1.69
N LEU A 155 -9.75 -3.60 1.16
CA LEU A 155 -9.90 -2.30 1.80
C LEU A 155 -11.23 -2.18 2.54
N SER A 156 -11.28 -1.30 3.55
CA SER A 156 -12.56 -0.85 4.09
C SER A 156 -13.38 -0.13 3.01
N ARG A 157 -14.72 -0.19 3.11
CA ARG A 157 -15.59 0.54 2.18
C ARG A 157 -15.28 2.04 2.14
N SER A 158 -14.96 2.63 3.28
CA SER A 158 -14.58 4.04 3.37
C SER A 158 -13.30 4.36 2.59
N ASP A 159 -12.27 3.51 2.74
CA ASP A 159 -10.99 3.72 2.05
C ASP A 159 -11.12 3.47 0.54
N ALA A 160 -11.89 2.44 0.16
CA ALA A 160 -12.19 2.15 -1.23
C ALA A 160 -12.93 3.32 -1.90
N ALA A 161 -13.99 3.83 -1.27
CA ALA A 161 -14.74 4.99 -1.78
C ALA A 161 -13.86 6.23 -1.91
N LEU A 162 -12.98 6.48 -0.92
CA LEU A 162 -12.06 7.61 -0.97
C LEU A 162 -11.12 7.52 -2.18
N GLN A 163 -10.50 6.36 -2.41
CA GLN A 163 -9.59 6.17 -3.55
C GLN A 163 -10.30 6.36 -4.90
N LEU A 164 -11.53 5.86 -5.05
CA LEU A 164 -12.33 6.03 -6.27
C LEU A 164 -12.68 7.50 -6.53
N VAL A 165 -13.11 8.23 -5.50
CA VAL A 165 -13.43 9.65 -5.61
C VAL A 165 -12.18 10.48 -5.91
N GLU A 166 -11.06 10.20 -5.25
CA GLU A 166 -9.78 10.89 -5.51
C GLU A 166 -9.28 10.67 -6.94
N ALA A 167 -9.42 9.46 -7.48
CA ALA A 167 -9.09 9.20 -8.88
C ALA A 167 -9.96 10.00 -9.85
N CYS A 168 -11.25 10.12 -9.60
CA CYS A 168 -12.14 10.95 -10.39
C CYS A 168 -11.79 12.44 -10.28
N ILE A 169 -11.36 12.90 -9.11
CA ILE A 169 -10.88 14.28 -8.93
C ILE A 169 -9.60 14.50 -9.73
N ALA A 170 -8.66 13.56 -9.68
CA ALA A 170 -7.42 13.65 -10.43
C ALA A 170 -7.65 13.64 -11.95
N ALA A 171 -8.60 12.84 -12.43
CA ALA A 171 -8.90 12.71 -13.85
C ALA A 171 -9.73 13.86 -14.42
N HIS A 172 -10.67 14.43 -13.64
CA HIS A 172 -11.71 15.35 -14.14
C HIS A 172 -11.85 16.62 -13.30
N GLY A 173 -11.14 16.75 -12.17
CA GLY A 173 -11.09 17.97 -11.39
C GLY A 173 -10.22 18.98 -12.12
N LYS A 174 -10.84 19.91 -12.85
CA LYS A 174 -10.13 21.10 -13.33
C LYS A 174 -9.73 21.91 -12.11
N ASP A 175 -8.48 22.39 -12.07
CA ASP A 175 -8.00 23.28 -11.01
C ASP A 175 -9.01 24.40 -10.80
N ALA A 176 -9.64 24.42 -9.62
CA ALA A 176 -10.63 25.41 -9.21
C ALA A 176 -9.94 26.53 -8.44
#